data_b2d756b9b9c0be38a9a70f3fd15632fa
#
_entry.id   b2d756b9b9c0be38a9a70f3fd15632fa
#
_cell.length_a   1.000
_cell.length_b   1.000
_cell.length_c   1.000
_cell.angle_alpha   90.00
_cell.angle_beta   90.00
_cell.angle_gamma   90.00
#
_symmetry.space_group_name_H-M   'P 1'
#
loop_
_entity.id
_entity.type
_entity.pdbx_description
1 polymer ?
#
loop_
_entity_poly.entity_id
_entity_poly.type
_entity_poly.pdbx_seq_one_letter_code
_entity_poly.pdbx_strand_id
1 'polypeptide(L)'
;RKYNYNQMKKSTRTIHYLVVHCSATPEGRQHTAKDIDLWHRQRGFNEIGYNYVVLLNGTIEDGRDVDKIPAHVEGHNKDSIGICYIGGVDKNTLQPKDTRTPAQKEALVKLLKELKALYPQAEILGHRDFPGVAKACPCFNAKDEYKNISK
;
A
#
# COMPACT_ATOMS: atom_id res chain seq x y z
N ARG A 1 -0.53 -14.60 14.01
CA ARG A 1 0.88 -14.21 14.16
C ARG A 1 1.04 -12.71 13.91
N LYS A 2 1.65 -12.04 14.87
CA LYS A 2 1.81 -10.59 14.78
C LYS A 2 3.00 -10.22 13.88
N TYR A 3 2.82 -9.18 13.08
CA TYR A 3 3.90 -8.61 12.29
C TYR A 3 4.92 -7.97 13.24
N ASN A 4 6.20 -8.21 13.00
CA ASN A 4 7.26 -7.66 13.84
C ASN A 4 7.75 -6.32 13.30
N TYR A 5 7.16 -5.24 13.78
CA TYR A 5 7.53 -3.90 13.36
C TYR A 5 8.97 -3.54 13.73
N ASN A 6 9.52 -4.15 14.78
CA ASN A 6 10.89 -3.86 15.21
C ASN A 6 11.93 -4.37 14.22
N GLN A 7 11.54 -5.29 13.35
CA GLN A 7 12.43 -5.83 12.32
C GLN A 7 12.23 -5.16 10.96
N MET A 8 11.41 -4.10 10.91
CA MET A 8 11.23 -3.37 9.66
C MET A 8 12.55 -2.70 9.27
N LYS A 9 12.94 -2.96 8.03
CA LYS A 9 14.18 -2.42 7.49
C LYS A 9 13.94 -1.01 6.95
N LYS A 10 14.85 -0.10 7.27
CA LYS A 10 14.83 1.23 6.66
C LYS A 10 15.52 1.18 5.31
N SER A 11 14.88 1.72 4.28
CA SER A 11 15.48 1.79 2.93
C SER A 11 16.69 2.70 2.91
N THR A 12 17.67 2.35 2.09
CA THR A 12 18.81 3.22 1.77
C THR A 12 18.41 4.29 0.76
N ARG A 13 17.24 4.15 0.11
CA ARG A 13 16.72 5.17 -0.81
C ARG A 13 16.20 6.37 -0.02
N THR A 14 16.21 7.57 -0.65
CA THR A 14 15.55 8.75 -0.08
C THR A 14 14.06 8.65 -0.32
N ILE A 15 13.25 8.60 0.73
CA ILE A 15 11.81 8.39 0.62
C ILE A 15 11.08 9.69 0.91
N HIS A 16 10.37 10.21 -0.11
CA HIS A 16 9.54 11.40 0.00
C HIS A 16 8.06 11.08 0.14
N TYR A 17 7.62 9.88 -0.24
CA TYR A 17 6.21 9.52 -0.25
C TYR A 17 5.96 8.12 0.28
N LEU A 18 4.91 8.00 1.08
CA LEU A 18 4.33 6.72 1.46
C LEU A 18 2.98 6.66 0.75
N VAL A 19 2.84 5.75 -0.21
CA VAL A 19 1.69 5.75 -1.12
C VAL A 19 0.79 4.56 -0.85
N VAL A 20 -0.48 4.85 -0.56
CA VAL A 20 -1.47 3.82 -0.25
C VAL A 20 -2.23 3.46 -1.53
N HIS A 21 -2.34 2.15 -1.78
CA HIS A 21 -3.05 1.55 -2.91
C HIS A 21 -4.07 0.54 -2.43
N CYS A 22 -4.96 0.14 -3.34
CA CYS A 22 -5.78 -1.04 -3.16
C CYS A 22 -5.43 -2.05 -4.26
N SER A 23 -5.73 -3.33 -4.02
CA SER A 23 -5.49 -4.37 -5.01
C SER A 23 -6.50 -4.34 -6.15
N ALA A 24 -7.57 -3.55 -6.02
CA ALA A 24 -8.68 -3.49 -6.97
C ALA A 24 -9.34 -4.88 -7.14
N THR A 25 -9.59 -5.55 -6.04
CA THR A 25 -10.22 -6.87 -5.99
C THR A 25 -11.54 -6.79 -5.23
N PRO A 26 -12.48 -7.71 -5.53
CA PRO A 26 -13.80 -7.68 -4.89
C PRO A 26 -13.75 -7.77 -3.37
N GLU A 27 -14.62 -7.01 -2.74
CA GLU A 27 -14.79 -6.97 -1.28
C GLU A 27 -14.97 -8.37 -0.71
N GLY A 28 -14.23 -8.67 0.36
CA GLY A 28 -14.33 -9.95 1.06
C GLY A 28 -13.57 -11.10 0.43
N ARG A 29 -13.01 -10.91 -0.75
CA ARG A 29 -12.21 -11.95 -1.41
C ARG A 29 -10.79 -11.93 -0.88
N GLN A 30 -10.34 -13.06 -0.35
CA GLN A 30 -9.01 -13.18 0.22
C GLN A 30 -7.93 -13.30 -0.85
N HIS A 31 -6.88 -12.50 -0.70
CA HIS A 31 -5.68 -12.58 -1.54
C HIS A 31 -4.47 -12.27 -0.66
N THR A 32 -3.32 -12.66 -1.12
CA THR A 32 -2.05 -12.48 -0.40
C THR A 32 -1.05 -11.72 -1.27
N ALA A 33 0.08 -11.37 -0.68
CA ALA A 33 1.19 -10.75 -1.44
C ALA A 33 1.65 -11.69 -2.56
N LYS A 34 1.61 -12.99 -2.33
CA LYS A 34 1.99 -13.99 -3.33
C LYS A 34 1.08 -13.93 -4.56
N ASP A 35 -0.22 -13.72 -4.35
CA ASP A 35 -1.16 -13.57 -5.46
C ASP A 35 -0.83 -12.33 -6.28
N ILE A 36 -0.57 -11.20 -5.61
CA ILE A 36 -0.22 -9.95 -6.29
C ILE A 36 1.10 -10.12 -7.05
N ASP A 37 2.07 -10.80 -6.45
CA ASP A 37 3.34 -11.08 -7.10
C ASP A 37 3.12 -11.86 -8.41
N LEU A 38 2.28 -12.87 -8.37
CA LEU A 38 1.95 -13.63 -9.57
C LEU A 38 1.33 -12.74 -10.64
N TRP A 39 0.34 -11.92 -10.26
CA TRP A 39 -0.35 -11.04 -11.22
C TRP A 39 0.62 -10.03 -11.84
N HIS A 40 1.50 -9.46 -11.04
CA HIS A 40 2.48 -8.49 -11.54
C HIS A 40 3.49 -9.15 -12.49
N ARG A 41 3.94 -10.36 -12.17
CA ARG A 41 4.84 -11.10 -13.06
C ARG A 41 4.15 -11.41 -14.39
N GLN A 42 2.85 -11.74 -14.37
CA GLN A 42 2.08 -11.96 -15.59
C GLN A 42 1.97 -10.70 -16.44
N ARG A 43 2.10 -9.52 -15.82
CA ARG A 43 2.09 -8.24 -16.53
C ARG A 43 3.49 -7.79 -16.97
N GLY A 44 4.50 -8.60 -16.74
CA GLY A 44 5.86 -8.29 -17.17
C GLY A 44 6.76 -7.72 -16.08
N PHE A 45 6.28 -7.61 -14.85
CA PHE A 45 7.11 -7.16 -13.72
C PHE A 45 8.06 -8.30 -13.31
N ASN A 46 9.21 -7.95 -12.73
CA ASN A 46 10.13 -8.96 -12.20
C ASN A 46 9.61 -9.56 -10.89
N GLU A 47 8.75 -8.83 -10.17
CA GLU A 47 8.15 -9.26 -8.90
C GLU A 47 7.07 -8.25 -8.52
N ILE A 48 6.40 -8.51 -7.38
CA ILE A 48 5.40 -7.60 -6.84
C ILE A 48 5.93 -6.15 -6.82
N GLY A 49 5.09 -5.20 -7.21
CA GLY A 49 5.46 -3.79 -7.26
C GLY A 49 5.34 -3.05 -5.95
N TYR A 50 4.58 -3.57 -4.97
CA TYR A 50 4.40 -2.94 -3.67
C TYR A 50 5.42 -3.45 -2.66
N ASN A 51 5.73 -2.63 -1.67
CA ASN A 51 6.67 -3.02 -0.60
C ASN A 51 5.94 -3.71 0.57
N TYR A 52 4.68 -3.37 0.80
CA TYR A 52 3.86 -3.96 1.87
C TYR A 52 2.46 -4.25 1.38
N VAL A 53 1.86 -5.32 1.90
CA VAL A 53 0.49 -5.70 1.60
C VAL A 53 -0.27 -5.91 2.92
N VAL A 54 -1.48 -5.34 3.01
CA VAL A 54 -2.33 -5.46 4.20
C VAL A 54 -3.50 -6.36 3.86
N LEU A 55 -3.55 -7.55 4.46
CA LEU A 55 -4.57 -8.55 4.20
C LEU A 55 -5.89 -8.19 4.87
N LEU A 56 -6.97 -8.88 4.50
CA LEU A 56 -8.31 -8.62 5.04
C LEU A 56 -8.36 -8.65 6.56
N ASN A 57 -7.60 -9.54 7.18
CA ASN A 57 -7.57 -9.69 8.64
C ASN A 57 -6.58 -8.73 9.33
N GLY A 58 -5.97 -7.81 8.56
CA GLY A 58 -5.00 -6.87 9.09
C GLY A 58 -3.56 -7.37 9.13
N THR A 59 -3.31 -8.62 8.74
CA THR A 59 -1.95 -9.15 8.65
C THR A 59 -1.17 -8.36 7.60
N ILE A 60 0.06 -7.97 7.95
CA ILE A 60 0.95 -7.29 7.03
C ILE A 60 1.94 -8.29 6.46
N GLU A 61 2.08 -8.28 5.14
CA GLU A 61 3.06 -9.10 4.45
C GLU A 61 4.06 -8.21 3.73
N ASP A 62 5.32 -8.61 3.73
CA ASP A 62 6.33 -7.92 2.96
C ASP A 62 6.19 -8.27 1.48
N GLY A 63 6.37 -7.26 0.63
CA GLY A 63 6.43 -7.43 -0.81
C GLY A 63 7.85 -7.24 -1.30
N ARG A 64 8.03 -6.30 -2.24
CA ARG A 64 9.37 -5.99 -2.76
C ARG A 64 10.21 -5.37 -1.65
N ASP A 65 11.47 -5.78 -1.57
CA ASP A 65 12.43 -5.22 -0.59
C ASP A 65 12.49 -3.70 -0.73
N VAL A 66 12.53 -3.00 0.40
CA VAL A 66 12.50 -1.53 0.40
C VAL A 66 13.74 -0.87 -0.20
N ASP A 67 14.84 -1.61 -0.34
CA ASP A 67 16.04 -1.08 -1.00
C ASP A 67 15.95 -1.16 -2.52
N LYS A 68 15.00 -1.95 -3.03
CA LYS A 68 14.74 -2.01 -4.46
C LYS A 68 13.71 -0.93 -4.82
N ILE A 69 13.85 -0.36 -6.01
CA ILE A 69 12.87 0.60 -6.49
C ILE A 69 11.56 -0.14 -6.78
N PRO A 70 10.45 0.25 -6.13
CA PRO A 70 9.16 -0.41 -6.38
C PRO A 70 8.59 -0.02 -7.74
N ALA A 71 7.43 -0.59 -8.08
CA ALA A 71 6.74 -0.28 -9.34
C ALA A 71 5.26 -0.12 -9.03
N HIS A 72 4.85 1.08 -8.62
CA HIS A 72 3.46 1.35 -8.23
C HIS A 72 2.98 2.76 -8.56
N VAL A 73 3.88 3.73 -8.73
CA VAL A 73 3.53 5.11 -9.11
C VAL A 73 4.51 5.60 -10.17
N GLU A 74 4.06 5.69 -11.39
CA GLU A 74 4.91 6.15 -12.49
C GLU A 74 5.46 7.54 -12.19
N GLY A 75 6.77 7.69 -12.36
CA GLY A 75 7.47 8.95 -12.10
C GLY A 75 7.92 9.16 -10.66
N HIS A 76 7.41 8.36 -9.71
CA HIS A 76 7.71 8.52 -8.28
C HIS A 76 8.13 7.22 -7.60
N ASN A 77 8.49 6.20 -8.39
CA ASN A 77 8.89 4.92 -7.80
C ASN A 77 10.20 5.03 -7.01
N LYS A 78 11.13 5.85 -7.47
CA LYS A 78 12.45 5.95 -6.84
C LYS A 78 12.40 6.52 -5.42
N ASP A 79 11.44 7.37 -5.12
CA ASP A 79 11.38 8.10 -3.85
C ASP A 79 10.15 7.76 -3.01
N SER A 80 9.60 6.55 -3.19
CA SER A 80 8.39 6.16 -2.48
C SER A 80 8.43 4.74 -1.93
N ILE A 81 7.53 4.51 -0.97
CA ILE A 81 7.19 3.18 -0.44
C ILE A 81 5.75 2.93 -0.84
N GLY A 82 5.46 1.76 -1.41
CA GLY A 82 4.10 1.40 -1.80
C GLY A 82 3.46 0.44 -0.81
N ILE A 83 2.26 0.78 -0.34
CA ILE A 83 1.47 -0.03 0.59
C ILE A 83 0.13 -0.34 -0.09
N CYS A 84 -0.21 -1.62 -0.20
CA CYS A 84 -1.45 -2.05 -0.84
C CYS A 84 -2.34 -2.79 0.15
N TYR A 85 -3.61 -2.37 0.30
CA TYR A 85 -4.56 -3.19 1.03
C TYR A 85 -5.40 -4.04 0.05
N ILE A 86 -5.77 -5.24 0.48
CA ILE A 86 -6.59 -6.14 -0.34
C ILE A 86 -8.03 -5.64 -0.36
N GLY A 87 -8.56 -5.40 -1.56
CA GLY A 87 -9.92 -4.91 -1.75
C GLY A 87 -9.99 -3.76 -2.74
N GLY A 88 -10.97 -2.89 -2.54
CA GLY A 88 -11.15 -1.66 -3.33
C GLY A 88 -12.28 -1.73 -4.34
N VAL A 89 -12.98 -2.86 -4.46
CA VAL A 89 -14.06 -3.02 -5.43
C VAL A 89 -15.30 -3.61 -4.75
N ASP A 90 -16.46 -3.01 -5.01
CA ASP A 90 -17.75 -3.52 -4.52
C ASP A 90 -17.98 -4.93 -5.10
N LYS A 91 -18.37 -5.87 -4.26
CA LYS A 91 -18.52 -7.28 -4.68
C LYS A 91 -19.67 -7.52 -5.66
N ASN A 92 -20.65 -6.62 -5.66
CA ASN A 92 -21.83 -6.76 -6.51
C ASN A 92 -21.73 -5.92 -7.78
N THR A 93 -21.39 -4.63 -7.64
CA THR A 93 -21.36 -3.70 -8.76
C THR A 93 -20.01 -3.67 -9.47
N LEU A 94 -18.96 -4.15 -8.81
CA LEU A 94 -17.56 -4.11 -9.27
C LEU A 94 -17.06 -2.68 -9.49
N GLN A 95 -17.71 -1.71 -8.86
CA GLN A 95 -17.27 -0.31 -8.88
C GLN A 95 -16.30 -0.03 -7.74
N PRO A 96 -15.44 1.00 -7.89
CA PRO A 96 -14.53 1.38 -6.81
C PRO A 96 -15.29 1.65 -5.52
N LYS A 97 -14.76 1.13 -4.41
CA LYS A 97 -15.37 1.27 -3.09
C LYS A 97 -14.29 1.14 -2.02
N ASP A 98 -14.43 1.91 -0.95
CA ASP A 98 -13.59 1.73 0.23
C ASP A 98 -14.06 0.48 0.97
N THR A 99 -13.39 -0.63 0.73
CA THR A 99 -13.76 -1.94 1.30
C THR A 99 -12.91 -2.32 2.50
N ARG A 100 -12.14 -1.37 3.05
CA ARG A 100 -11.24 -1.70 4.18
C ARG A 100 -12.03 -2.25 5.36
N THR A 101 -11.57 -3.41 5.85
CA THR A 101 -12.13 -3.99 7.08
C THR A 101 -11.66 -3.17 8.28
N PRO A 102 -12.33 -3.27 9.45
CA PRO A 102 -11.81 -2.63 10.65
C PRO A 102 -10.37 -3.04 10.97
N ALA A 103 -10.03 -4.31 10.76
CA ALA A 103 -8.67 -4.82 10.97
C ALA A 103 -7.67 -4.16 10.02
N GLN A 104 -8.06 -3.94 8.75
CA GLN A 104 -7.21 -3.27 7.78
C GLN A 104 -7.01 -1.80 8.14
N LYS A 105 -8.06 -1.12 8.58
CA LYS A 105 -7.95 0.29 8.99
C LYS A 105 -6.97 0.45 10.15
N GLU A 106 -7.06 -0.44 11.14
CA GLU A 106 -6.16 -0.43 12.28
C GLU A 106 -4.72 -0.72 11.85
N ALA A 107 -4.53 -1.74 11.01
CA ALA A 107 -3.21 -2.14 10.54
C ALA A 107 -2.55 -1.04 9.70
N LEU A 108 -3.34 -0.38 8.84
CA LEU A 108 -2.81 0.73 8.02
C LEU A 108 -2.30 1.87 8.89
N VAL A 109 -3.06 2.27 9.90
CA VAL A 109 -2.63 3.34 10.81
C VAL A 109 -1.33 2.95 11.50
N LYS A 110 -1.26 1.73 12.01
CA LYS A 110 -0.06 1.27 12.72
C LYS A 110 1.15 1.18 11.81
N LEU A 111 0.98 0.62 10.61
CA LEU A 111 2.06 0.52 9.63
C LEU A 111 2.55 1.90 9.21
N LEU A 112 1.63 2.82 8.94
CA LEU A 112 2.00 4.17 8.51
C LEU A 112 2.72 4.94 9.63
N LYS A 113 2.32 4.74 10.88
CA LYS A 113 3.05 5.34 12.01
C LYS A 113 4.49 4.84 12.07
N GLU A 114 4.69 3.53 11.91
CA GLU A 114 6.03 2.95 11.92
C GLU A 114 6.86 3.45 10.74
N LEU A 115 6.25 3.55 9.57
CA LEU A 115 6.93 4.07 8.39
C LEU A 115 7.29 5.55 8.55
N LYS A 116 6.41 6.35 9.16
CA LYS A 116 6.73 7.77 9.43
C LYS A 116 7.87 7.91 10.42
N ALA A 117 8.01 6.96 11.36
CA ALA A 117 9.15 6.97 12.26
C ALA A 117 10.46 6.71 11.51
N LEU A 118 10.43 5.85 10.49
CA LEU A 118 11.61 5.58 9.65
C LEU A 118 11.88 6.69 8.64
N TYR A 119 10.82 7.31 8.12
CA TYR A 119 10.91 8.32 7.05
C TYR A 119 10.12 9.57 7.46
N PRO A 120 10.60 10.34 8.46
CA PRO A 120 9.81 11.45 9.02
C PRO A 120 9.50 12.56 8.03
N GLN A 121 10.25 12.67 6.94
CA GLN A 121 10.03 13.68 5.90
C GLN A 121 9.05 13.22 4.82
N ALA A 122 8.64 11.94 4.83
CA ALA A 122 7.76 11.42 3.80
C ALA A 122 6.33 11.89 4.02
N GLU A 123 5.65 12.19 2.91
CA GLU A 123 4.24 12.55 2.92
C GLU A 123 3.39 11.31 2.59
N ILE A 124 2.28 11.13 3.30
CA ILE A 124 1.36 10.02 3.04
C ILE A 124 0.34 10.48 2.01
N LEU A 125 0.28 9.76 0.89
CA LEU A 125 -0.65 10.05 -0.20
C LEU A 125 -1.35 8.76 -0.64
N GLY A 126 -2.51 8.91 -1.28
CA GLY A 126 -3.11 7.84 -2.05
C GLY A 126 -2.58 7.88 -3.47
N HIS A 127 -2.65 6.76 -4.18
CA HIS A 127 -2.22 6.71 -5.58
C HIS A 127 -2.90 7.80 -6.42
N ARG A 128 -4.21 8.01 -6.20
CA ARG A 128 -5.00 8.99 -6.95
C ARG A 128 -4.61 10.44 -6.69
N ASP A 129 -3.80 10.70 -5.66
CA ASP A 129 -3.37 12.06 -5.34
C ASP A 129 -2.22 12.55 -6.23
N PHE A 130 -1.63 11.67 -7.03
CA PHE A 130 -0.58 12.06 -7.95
C PHE A 130 -1.16 12.64 -9.24
N PRO A 131 -0.53 13.68 -9.81
CA PRO A 131 -1.02 14.28 -11.07
C PRO A 131 -1.10 13.25 -12.19
N GLY A 132 -2.17 13.32 -12.98
CA GLY A 132 -2.34 12.46 -14.14
C GLY A 132 -2.88 11.07 -13.85
N VAL A 133 -3.13 10.73 -12.58
CA VAL A 133 -3.70 9.43 -12.23
C VAL A 133 -5.22 9.54 -12.25
N ALA A 134 -5.85 8.83 -13.19
CA ALA A 134 -7.29 8.84 -13.38
C ALA A 134 -8.02 7.71 -12.63
N LYS A 135 -7.31 6.99 -11.75
CA LYS A 135 -7.86 5.85 -11.02
C LYS A 135 -8.41 6.29 -9.67
N ALA A 136 -9.37 5.51 -9.15
CA ALA A 136 -9.93 5.77 -7.83
C ALA A 136 -9.04 5.28 -6.68
N CYS A 137 -8.08 4.40 -6.97
CA CYS A 137 -7.18 3.80 -5.99
C CYS A 137 -6.56 4.86 -5.07
N PRO A 138 -6.60 4.72 -3.77
CA PRO A 138 -6.98 3.55 -2.98
C PRO A 138 -8.47 3.48 -2.59
N CYS A 139 -9.33 4.22 -3.26
CA CYS A 139 -10.79 4.27 -3.08
C CYS A 139 -11.24 4.94 -1.78
N PHE A 140 -10.38 5.71 -1.17
CA PHE A 140 -10.69 6.62 -0.06
C PHE A 140 -9.65 7.75 -0.09
N ASN A 141 -9.93 8.81 0.66
CA ASN A 141 -9.03 9.97 0.68
C ASN A 141 -7.91 9.75 1.71
N ALA A 142 -6.86 9.03 1.29
CA ALA A 142 -5.75 8.68 2.18
C ALA A 142 -4.99 9.91 2.66
N LYS A 143 -4.77 10.87 1.77
CA LYS A 143 -4.06 12.10 2.12
C LYS A 143 -4.73 12.81 3.29
N ASP A 144 -6.05 12.97 3.22
CA ASP A 144 -6.79 13.66 4.27
C ASP A 144 -6.90 12.81 5.54
N GLU A 145 -7.21 11.53 5.38
CA GLU A 145 -7.41 10.63 6.52
C GLU A 145 -6.15 10.50 7.36
N TYR A 146 -4.99 10.48 6.74
CA TYR A 146 -3.71 10.24 7.41
C TYR A 146 -2.86 11.48 7.61
N LYS A 147 -3.39 12.67 7.35
CA LYS A 147 -2.59 13.91 7.40
C LYS A 147 -1.98 14.20 8.78
N ASN A 148 -2.57 13.68 9.84
CA ASN A 148 -2.11 13.90 11.20
C ASN A 148 -1.24 12.78 11.75
N ILE A 149 -0.96 11.75 10.95
CA ILE A 149 -0.07 10.68 11.39
C ILE A 149 1.35 11.21 11.42
N SER A 150 1.99 11.06 12.57
CA SER A 150 3.38 11.41 12.76
C SER A 150 4.10 10.28 13.48
N LYS A 151 5.41 10.39 13.56
CA LYS A 151 6.23 9.42 14.28
C LYS A 151 5.88 9.35 15.77
#